data_fe3374576ef8390af25936e0ed5d64ef
#
_entry.id   fe3374576ef8390af25936e0ed5d64ef
#
_cell.length_a   1.000
_cell.length_b   1.000
_cell.length_c   1.000
_cell.angle_alpha   90.00
_cell.angle_beta   90.00
_cell.angle_gamma   90.00
#
_symmetry.space_group_name_H-M   'P 1'
#
loop_
_entity.id
_entity.type
_entity.pdbx_description
1 polymer ?
#
loop_
_entity_poly.entity_id
_entity_poly.type
_entity_poly.pdbx_seq_one_letter_code
_entity_poly.pdbx_strand_id
1 'polypeptide(L)'
;MIFEKKVIGIYKEQFFSRCDDKGLAHYFSHADFPGLRQQPFDFKSSLGHEMKGWFYCYDEIIPGRLVVFDHGFGGGHRSYMKEIEMLCRRGFLVYTYDHTGCMESGGDSPRGLSQSLRDLNDCLNALKATPGFRDLDISVMGHSWGGFSTMNIAALHPEVTHIVGLSGFV
;
A
#
# COMPACT_ATOMS: atom_id res chain seq x y z
N MET A 1 -31.41 -20.16 5.24
CA MET A 1 -31.36 -19.41 6.52
C MET A 1 -30.14 -19.74 7.39
N ILE A 2 -29.90 -21.00 7.83
CA ILE A 2 -28.68 -21.33 8.65
C ILE A 2 -27.40 -21.26 7.81
N PHE A 3 -27.42 -21.81 6.61
CA PHE A 3 -26.28 -21.77 5.68
C PHE A 3 -25.91 -20.34 5.26
N GLU A 4 -26.91 -19.54 4.95
CA GLU A 4 -26.76 -18.13 4.60
C GLU A 4 -26.12 -17.31 5.74
N LYS A 5 -26.57 -17.49 6.98
CA LYS A 5 -25.97 -16.84 8.16
C LYS A 5 -24.51 -17.25 8.36
N LYS A 6 -24.17 -18.52 8.09
CA LYS A 6 -22.80 -19.02 8.20
C LYS A 6 -21.90 -18.41 7.14
N VAL A 7 -22.37 -18.33 5.87
CA VAL A 7 -21.63 -17.71 4.77
C VAL A 7 -21.41 -16.21 5.03
N ILE A 8 -22.46 -15.50 5.46
CA ILE A 8 -22.34 -14.08 5.83
C ILE A 8 -21.39 -13.90 7.02
N GLY A 9 -21.40 -14.81 7.99
CA GLY A 9 -20.47 -14.79 9.12
C GLY A 9 -19.01 -14.90 8.68
N ILE A 10 -18.69 -15.88 7.85
CA ILE A 10 -17.34 -16.08 7.28
C ILE A 10 -16.91 -14.86 6.45
N TYR A 11 -17.80 -14.34 5.60
CA TYR A 11 -17.52 -13.15 4.80
C TYR A 11 -17.20 -11.94 5.70
N LYS A 12 -18.01 -11.71 6.73
CA LYS A 12 -17.79 -10.61 7.69
C LYS A 12 -16.46 -10.77 8.42
N GLU A 13 -16.13 -11.97 8.86
CA GLU A 13 -14.89 -12.26 9.55
C GLU A 13 -13.68 -11.99 8.64
N GLN A 14 -13.71 -12.41 7.39
CA GLN A 14 -12.61 -12.19 6.45
C GLN A 14 -12.45 -10.74 6.00
N PHE A 15 -13.54 -10.04 5.73
CA PHE A 15 -13.48 -8.70 5.11
C PHE A 15 -13.68 -7.55 6.09
N PHE A 16 -14.14 -7.83 7.32
CA PHE A 16 -14.41 -6.80 8.32
C PHE A 16 -13.72 -7.08 9.66
N SER A 17 -12.76 -7.98 9.67
CA SER A 17 -11.81 -8.13 10.76
C SER A 17 -10.46 -7.53 10.39
N ARG A 18 -9.73 -7.09 11.38
CA ARG A 18 -8.38 -6.55 11.18
C ARG A 18 -7.47 -7.58 10.55
N CYS A 19 -6.73 -7.18 9.52
CA CYS A 19 -5.69 -8.00 8.93
C CYS A 19 -4.41 -7.92 9.76
N ASP A 20 -3.85 -9.07 10.08
CA ASP A 20 -2.53 -9.18 10.67
C ASP A 20 -1.68 -10.20 9.90
N ASP A 21 -0.40 -10.20 10.16
CA ASP A 21 0.56 -11.08 9.50
C ASP A 21 0.74 -12.44 10.19
N LYS A 22 -0.05 -12.73 11.24
CA LYS A 22 0.00 -13.99 11.95
C LYS A 22 -0.47 -15.13 11.06
N GLY A 23 0.48 -15.96 10.63
CA GLY A 23 0.19 -17.14 9.80
C GLY A 23 0.52 -16.98 8.31
N LEU A 24 1.02 -15.85 7.87
CA LEU A 24 1.63 -15.73 6.54
C LEU A 24 3.05 -16.33 6.60
N ALA A 25 3.34 -17.25 5.70
CA ALA A 25 4.51 -18.13 5.82
C ALA A 25 5.86 -17.48 5.50
N HIS A 26 5.89 -16.35 4.81
CA HIS A 26 7.16 -15.75 4.34
C HIS A 26 7.07 -14.22 4.32
N TYR A 27 7.71 -13.62 5.32
CA TYR A 27 7.99 -12.20 5.32
C TYR A 27 9.46 -11.95 5.08
N PHE A 28 9.70 -10.89 4.34
CA PHE A 28 11.00 -10.25 4.32
C PHE A 28 10.88 -8.89 5.01
N SER A 29 11.94 -8.49 5.67
CA SER A 29 12.14 -7.13 6.16
C SER A 29 13.21 -6.44 5.31
N HIS A 30 13.39 -5.14 5.45
CA HIS A 30 14.51 -4.45 4.80
C HIS A 30 15.86 -5.00 5.25
N ALA A 31 15.95 -5.53 6.46
CA ALA A 31 17.19 -6.12 7.00
C ALA A 31 17.65 -7.38 6.28
N ASP A 32 16.74 -8.05 5.55
CA ASP A 32 17.07 -9.22 4.73
C ASP A 32 17.77 -8.85 3.40
N PHE A 33 17.81 -7.55 3.08
CA PHE A 33 18.40 -7.01 1.85
C PHE A 33 19.54 -6.05 2.19
N PRO A 34 20.80 -6.52 2.20
CA PRO A 34 21.95 -5.69 2.59
C PRO A 34 22.02 -4.37 1.83
N GLY A 35 22.09 -3.27 2.57
CA GLY A 35 22.16 -1.92 2.01
C GLY A 35 20.81 -1.28 1.68
N LEU A 36 19.71 -2.01 1.75
CA LEU A 36 18.38 -1.41 1.60
C LEU A 36 18.05 -0.56 2.83
N ARG A 37 17.81 0.73 2.59
CA ARG A 37 17.43 1.68 3.64
C ARG A 37 15.92 1.76 3.76
N GLN A 38 15.45 1.95 4.99
CA GLN A 38 14.06 2.19 5.34
C GLN A 38 13.94 3.50 6.12
N GLN A 39 12.98 4.33 5.75
CA GLN A 39 12.64 5.56 6.48
C GLN A 39 11.12 5.63 6.68
N PRO A 40 10.63 5.76 7.92
CA PRO A 40 9.21 5.88 8.20
C PRO A 40 8.67 7.23 7.69
N PHE A 41 7.46 7.19 7.16
CA PHE A 41 6.67 8.36 6.82
C PHE A 41 5.19 8.02 7.00
N ASP A 42 4.63 8.46 8.10
CA ASP A 42 3.24 8.22 8.48
C ASP A 42 2.34 9.35 7.98
N PHE A 43 1.07 9.06 7.72
CA PHE A 43 0.08 10.07 7.36
C PHE A 43 -1.27 9.79 8.04
N LYS A 44 -2.16 10.77 8.03
CA LYS A 44 -3.55 10.59 8.48
C LYS A 44 -4.47 10.35 7.31
N SER A 45 -5.30 9.30 7.43
CA SER A 45 -6.38 9.07 6.47
C SER A 45 -7.52 10.08 6.67
N SER A 46 -8.36 10.23 5.67
CA SER A 46 -9.60 11.03 5.72
C SER A 46 -10.59 10.56 6.80
N LEU A 47 -10.45 9.33 7.27
CA LEU A 47 -11.20 8.78 8.40
C LEU A 47 -10.54 9.07 9.77
N GLY A 48 -9.40 9.78 9.79
CA GLY A 48 -8.66 10.11 11.00
C GLY A 48 -7.76 9.02 11.55
N HIS A 49 -7.62 7.89 10.84
CA HIS A 49 -6.70 6.83 11.23
C HIS A 49 -5.25 7.22 10.96
N GLU A 50 -4.35 6.81 11.84
CA GLU A 50 -2.92 6.91 11.60
C GLU A 50 -2.48 5.78 10.68
N MET A 51 -1.96 6.15 9.51
CA MET A 51 -1.51 5.23 8.49
C MET A 51 0.01 5.10 8.57
N LYS A 52 0.49 3.90 8.71
CA LYS A 52 1.92 3.58 8.80
C LYS A 52 2.50 3.33 7.42
N GLY A 53 3.58 4.04 7.11
CA GLY A 53 4.23 3.91 5.81
C GLY A 53 5.73 4.11 5.86
N TRP A 54 6.40 3.68 4.81
CA TRP A 54 7.86 3.68 4.74
C TRP A 54 8.35 3.96 3.34
N PHE A 55 9.40 4.76 3.27
CA PHE A 55 10.25 4.86 2.09
C PHE A 55 11.34 3.81 2.11
N TYR A 56 11.63 3.27 0.93
CA TYR A 56 12.72 2.32 0.70
C TYR A 56 13.59 2.80 -0.46
N CYS A 57 14.91 2.71 -0.32
CA CYS A 57 15.86 2.98 -1.39
C CYS A 57 17.24 2.39 -1.08
N TYR A 58 18.06 2.23 -2.11
CA TYR A 58 19.51 2.13 -1.99
C TYR A 58 20.15 3.53 -2.06
N ASP A 59 21.49 3.60 -1.97
CA ASP A 59 22.22 4.89 -2.00
C ASP A 59 22.04 5.64 -3.31
N GLU A 60 22.00 4.94 -4.42
CA GLU A 60 21.80 5.51 -5.74
C GLU A 60 20.32 5.46 -6.12
N ILE A 61 19.72 6.64 -6.24
CA ILE A 61 18.32 6.78 -6.69
C ILE A 61 18.26 7.62 -7.99
N ILE A 62 17.25 7.32 -8.81
CA ILE A 62 16.92 8.17 -9.97
C ILE A 62 16.23 9.42 -9.43
N PRO A 63 16.80 10.62 -9.61
CA PRO A 63 16.24 11.84 -9.04
C PRO A 63 14.83 12.12 -9.56
N GLY A 64 13.98 12.65 -8.69
CA GLY A 64 12.65 13.12 -9.05
C GLY A 64 11.59 12.03 -9.29
N ARG A 65 11.90 10.75 -9.11
CA ARG A 65 10.97 9.64 -9.33
C ARG A 65 10.62 8.90 -8.07
N LEU A 66 9.32 8.70 -7.87
CA LEU A 66 8.74 7.94 -6.75
C LEU A 66 7.80 6.86 -7.27
N VAL A 67 7.94 5.65 -6.78
CA VAL A 67 6.95 4.58 -6.95
C VAL A 67 6.18 4.41 -5.65
N VAL A 68 4.87 4.56 -5.67
CA VAL A 68 3.98 4.19 -4.56
C VAL A 68 3.52 2.76 -4.80
N PHE A 69 3.88 1.84 -3.90
CA PHE A 69 3.48 0.43 -3.98
C PHE A 69 2.31 0.15 -3.04
N ASP A 70 1.20 -0.34 -3.62
CA ASP A 70 -0.07 -0.58 -2.95
C ASP A 70 -0.33 -2.08 -2.77
N HIS A 71 -0.43 -2.54 -1.51
CA HIS A 71 -0.47 -3.96 -1.19
C HIS A 71 -1.84 -4.61 -1.39
N GLY A 72 -1.87 -5.93 -1.54
CA GLY A 72 -3.08 -6.73 -1.66
C GLY A 72 -3.80 -6.99 -0.34
N PHE A 73 -5.03 -7.49 -0.44
CA PHE A 73 -5.87 -7.81 0.71
C PHE A 73 -5.27 -8.94 1.56
N GLY A 74 -5.42 -8.85 2.87
CA GLY A 74 -4.98 -9.88 3.83
C GLY A 74 -3.50 -9.85 4.17
N GLY A 75 -2.74 -8.91 3.59
CA GLY A 75 -1.33 -8.68 3.87
C GLY A 75 -1.02 -7.25 4.26
N GLY A 76 0.24 -6.89 4.25
CA GLY A 76 0.77 -5.55 4.37
C GLY A 76 1.97 -5.37 3.45
N HIS A 77 2.65 -4.24 3.55
CA HIS A 77 3.82 -3.93 2.71
C HIS A 77 4.91 -5.02 2.79
N ARG A 78 5.08 -5.64 3.95
CA ARG A 78 6.11 -6.69 4.19
C ARG A 78 5.93 -7.92 3.32
N SER A 79 4.71 -8.20 2.87
CA SER A 79 4.42 -9.29 1.93
C SER A 79 5.01 -9.05 0.53
N TYR A 80 5.39 -7.82 0.23
CA TYR A 80 5.89 -7.36 -1.08
C TYR A 80 7.32 -6.84 -1.04
N MET A 81 8.07 -7.17 -0.01
CA MET A 81 9.44 -6.67 0.15
C MET A 81 10.38 -7.07 -1.00
N LYS A 82 10.14 -8.18 -1.67
CA LYS A 82 10.92 -8.58 -2.86
C LYS A 82 10.65 -7.68 -4.06
N GLU A 83 9.40 -7.33 -4.30
CA GLU A 83 8.97 -6.42 -5.37
C GLU A 83 9.48 -5.00 -5.08
N ILE A 84 9.35 -4.55 -3.85
CA ILE A 84 9.85 -3.26 -3.38
C ILE A 84 11.37 -3.19 -3.55
N GLU A 85 12.10 -4.20 -3.08
CA GLU A 85 13.56 -4.28 -3.22
C GLU A 85 14.00 -4.30 -4.68
N MET A 86 13.30 -5.05 -5.52
CA MET A 86 13.56 -5.11 -6.95
C MET A 86 13.45 -3.72 -7.62
N LEU A 87 12.48 -2.91 -7.22
CA LEU A 87 12.33 -1.54 -7.71
C LEU A 87 13.46 -0.65 -7.18
N CYS A 88 13.78 -0.75 -5.89
CA CYS A 88 14.88 -0.01 -5.27
C CYS A 88 16.23 -0.33 -5.92
N ARG A 89 16.49 -1.60 -6.26
CA ARG A 89 17.72 -2.01 -6.98
C ARG A 89 17.83 -1.41 -8.38
N ARG A 90 16.70 -1.00 -8.97
CA ARG A 90 16.66 -0.26 -10.24
C ARG A 90 16.76 1.25 -10.08
N GLY A 91 17.03 1.72 -8.87
CA GLY A 91 17.23 3.13 -8.55
C GLY A 91 15.93 3.89 -8.24
N PHE A 92 14.78 3.23 -8.09
CA PHE A 92 13.57 3.94 -7.67
C PHE A 92 13.59 4.21 -6.17
N LEU A 93 13.13 5.39 -5.78
CA LEU A 93 12.60 5.62 -4.44
C LEU A 93 11.21 4.97 -4.38
N VAL A 94 10.99 4.08 -3.43
CA VAL A 94 9.70 3.38 -3.27
C VAL A 94 9.05 3.79 -1.96
N TYR A 95 7.81 4.22 -2.01
CA TYR A 95 6.97 4.40 -0.83
C TYR A 95 5.89 3.32 -0.79
N THR A 96 5.62 2.81 0.38
CA THR A 96 4.52 1.87 0.64
C THR A 96 3.97 2.10 2.04
N TYR A 97 2.75 1.66 2.27
CA TYR A 97 2.06 1.82 3.56
C TYR A 97 1.16 0.61 3.81
N ASP A 98 0.71 0.45 5.04
CA ASP A 98 -0.32 -0.54 5.37
C ASP A 98 -1.70 0.10 5.27
N HIS A 99 -2.65 -0.56 4.62
CA HIS A 99 -4.02 -0.08 4.49
C HIS A 99 -4.76 0.02 5.84
N THR A 100 -5.83 0.80 5.87
CA THR A 100 -6.75 0.88 7.01
C THR A 100 -7.13 -0.52 7.51
N GLY A 101 -6.97 -0.75 8.81
CA GLY A 101 -7.27 -2.04 9.46
C GLY A 101 -6.31 -3.18 9.11
N CYS A 102 -5.15 -2.87 8.53
CA CYS A 102 -4.10 -3.83 8.23
C CYS A 102 -2.83 -3.52 9.03
N MET A 103 -2.13 -4.56 9.47
CA MET A 103 -0.83 -4.54 10.12
C MET A 103 -0.67 -3.43 11.17
N GLU A 104 0.21 -2.45 10.89
CA GLU A 104 0.54 -1.38 11.83
C GLU A 104 -0.36 -0.14 11.70
N SER A 105 -1.13 -0.02 10.61
CA SER A 105 -2.04 1.10 10.39
C SER A 105 -3.29 1.03 11.28
N GLY A 106 -3.89 2.18 11.55
CA GLY A 106 -5.12 2.31 12.35
C GLY A 106 -6.36 1.73 11.66
N GLY A 107 -7.47 1.69 12.41
CA GLY A 107 -8.76 1.17 11.95
C GLY A 107 -9.03 -0.26 12.41
N ASP A 108 -10.31 -0.61 12.52
CA ASP A 108 -10.75 -1.89 13.07
C ASP A 108 -10.81 -3.01 12.01
N SER A 109 -10.89 -2.64 10.75
CA SER A 109 -10.99 -3.58 9.62
C SER A 109 -10.63 -2.90 8.30
N PRO A 110 -10.36 -3.69 7.23
CA PRO A 110 -10.14 -3.18 5.88
C PRO A 110 -11.38 -2.55 5.23
N ARG A 111 -12.56 -2.69 5.81
CA ARG A 111 -13.82 -2.05 5.42
C ARG A 111 -14.29 -2.30 3.97
N GLY A 112 -13.79 -3.34 3.33
CA GLY A 112 -14.18 -3.76 1.99
C GLY A 112 -13.36 -3.11 0.86
N LEU A 113 -13.73 -3.41 -0.38
CA LEU A 113 -12.93 -3.12 -1.57
C LEU A 113 -12.56 -1.65 -1.75
N SER A 114 -13.52 -0.75 -1.63
CA SER A 114 -13.32 0.69 -1.88
C SER A 114 -12.39 1.38 -0.88
N GLN A 115 -12.04 0.72 0.23
CA GLN A 115 -11.16 1.32 1.22
C GLN A 115 -9.73 1.47 0.70
N SER A 116 -9.21 0.51 -0.10
CA SER A 116 -7.87 0.67 -0.68
C SER A 116 -7.77 1.90 -1.58
N LEU A 117 -8.80 2.19 -2.37
CA LEU A 117 -8.81 3.39 -3.21
C LEU A 117 -8.81 4.68 -2.37
N ARG A 118 -9.53 4.70 -1.25
CA ARG A 118 -9.53 5.85 -0.32
C ARG A 118 -8.15 6.02 0.33
N ASP A 119 -7.56 4.93 0.79
CA ASP A 119 -6.26 4.95 1.45
C ASP A 119 -5.17 5.42 0.47
N LEU A 120 -5.20 4.94 -0.78
CA LEU A 120 -4.27 5.38 -1.82
C LEU A 120 -4.45 6.86 -2.17
N ASN A 121 -5.71 7.33 -2.25
CA ASN A 121 -6.01 8.76 -2.44
C ASN A 121 -5.46 9.60 -1.27
N ASP A 122 -5.68 9.19 -0.04
CA ASP A 122 -5.18 9.88 1.14
C ASP A 122 -3.64 9.88 1.19
N CYS A 123 -3.01 8.76 0.82
CA CYS A 123 -1.56 8.62 0.67
C CYS A 123 -0.99 9.64 -0.33
N LEU A 124 -1.53 9.67 -1.55
CA LEU A 124 -1.07 10.60 -2.59
C LEU A 124 -1.27 12.06 -2.19
N ASN A 125 -2.39 12.39 -1.56
CA ASN A 125 -2.63 13.73 -1.03
C ASN A 125 -1.61 14.10 0.05
N ALA A 126 -1.27 13.19 0.95
CA ALA A 126 -0.27 13.42 2.00
C ALA A 126 1.14 13.65 1.42
N LEU A 127 1.54 12.82 0.46
CA LEU A 127 2.81 12.98 -0.25
C LEU A 127 2.90 14.34 -0.94
N LYS A 128 1.85 14.75 -1.66
CA LYS A 128 1.79 16.04 -2.36
C LYS A 128 1.76 17.24 -1.43
N ALA A 129 1.14 17.11 -0.26
CA ALA A 129 1.14 18.16 0.75
C ALA A 129 2.52 18.35 1.42
N THR A 130 3.41 17.38 1.31
CA THR A 130 4.70 17.37 1.98
C THR A 130 5.77 18.03 1.10
N PRO A 131 6.45 19.09 1.56
CA PRO A 131 7.59 19.68 0.84
C PRO A 131 8.66 18.62 0.56
N GLY A 132 9.19 18.61 -0.67
CA GLY A 132 10.17 17.64 -1.13
C GLY A 132 9.59 16.43 -1.87
N PHE A 133 8.30 16.13 -1.71
CA PHE A 133 7.62 15.09 -2.49
C PHE A 133 6.63 15.65 -3.52
N ARG A 134 6.24 16.90 -3.36
CA ARG A 134 5.25 17.58 -4.22
C ARG A 134 5.57 17.54 -5.71
N ASP A 135 6.85 17.68 -6.05
CA ASP A 135 7.33 17.84 -7.43
C ASP A 135 7.88 16.52 -8.00
N LEU A 136 7.70 15.41 -7.30
CA LEU A 136 8.12 14.11 -7.78
C LEU A 136 7.19 13.59 -8.88
N ASP A 137 7.78 12.93 -9.86
CA ASP A 137 7.08 12.11 -10.85
C ASP A 137 6.61 10.82 -10.17
N ILE A 138 5.31 10.75 -9.84
CA ILE A 138 4.74 9.66 -9.08
C ILE A 138 4.18 8.59 -10.03
N SER A 139 4.69 7.38 -9.88
CA SER A 139 4.13 6.18 -10.47
C SER A 139 3.46 5.35 -9.37
N VAL A 140 2.35 4.67 -9.69
CA VAL A 140 1.65 3.80 -8.74
C VAL A 140 1.65 2.37 -9.25
N MET A 141 2.02 1.43 -8.38
CA MET A 141 2.03 0.00 -8.66
C MET A 141 1.31 -0.74 -7.55
N GLY A 142 0.39 -1.65 -7.87
CA GLY A 142 -0.34 -2.39 -6.85
C GLY A 142 -0.73 -3.79 -7.29
N HIS A 143 -0.94 -4.67 -6.31
CA HIS A 143 -1.31 -6.06 -6.53
C HIS A 143 -2.70 -6.36 -5.96
N SER A 144 -3.52 -7.12 -6.73
CA SER A 144 -4.83 -7.61 -6.29
C SER A 144 -5.74 -6.46 -5.80
N TRP A 145 -6.01 -6.34 -4.51
CA TRP A 145 -6.77 -5.24 -3.90
C TRP A 145 -6.07 -3.87 -4.09
N GLY A 146 -4.75 -3.82 -3.91
CA GLY A 146 -3.93 -2.66 -4.29
C GLY A 146 -3.91 -2.44 -5.81
N GLY A 147 -4.03 -3.49 -6.62
CA GLY A 147 -4.21 -3.38 -8.06
C GLY A 147 -5.54 -2.73 -8.44
N PHE A 148 -6.63 -3.02 -7.71
CA PHE A 148 -7.91 -2.34 -7.87
C PHE A 148 -7.78 -0.83 -7.62
N SER A 149 -7.22 -0.43 -6.48
CA SER A 149 -7.02 1.00 -6.17
C SER A 149 -6.11 1.67 -7.21
N THR A 150 -5.01 1.04 -7.58
CA THR A 150 -4.05 1.53 -8.57
C THR A 150 -4.71 1.79 -9.93
N MET A 151 -5.52 0.87 -10.42
CA MET A 151 -6.20 1.03 -11.72
C MET A 151 -7.29 2.12 -11.70
N ASN A 152 -7.87 2.40 -10.54
CA ASN A 152 -8.94 3.39 -10.40
C ASN A 152 -8.44 4.79 -9.97
N ILE A 153 -7.19 4.91 -9.50
CA ILE A 153 -6.67 6.15 -8.92
C ILE A 153 -6.55 7.29 -9.93
N ALA A 154 -6.35 6.99 -11.22
CA ALA A 154 -6.22 7.99 -12.28
C ALA A 154 -7.44 8.93 -12.38
N ALA A 155 -8.60 8.46 -11.98
CA ALA A 155 -9.81 9.29 -11.96
C ALA A 155 -9.75 10.42 -10.89
N LEU A 156 -8.95 10.20 -9.84
CA LEU A 156 -8.77 11.14 -8.73
C LEU A 156 -7.44 11.90 -8.82
N HIS A 157 -6.44 11.28 -9.43
CA HIS A 157 -5.06 11.78 -9.55
C HIS A 157 -4.56 11.69 -10.99
N PRO A 158 -5.05 12.57 -11.89
CA PRO A 158 -4.66 12.57 -13.31
C PRO A 158 -3.18 12.90 -13.52
N GLU A 159 -2.50 13.41 -12.52
CA GLU A 159 -1.06 13.69 -12.52
C GLU A 159 -0.18 12.47 -12.26
N VAL A 160 -0.74 11.33 -11.87
CA VAL A 160 0.02 10.07 -11.79
C VAL A 160 0.45 9.64 -13.18
N THR A 161 1.75 9.51 -13.41
CA THR A 161 2.31 9.35 -14.75
C THR A 161 2.26 7.91 -15.26
N HIS A 162 2.43 6.95 -14.35
CA HIS A 162 2.43 5.52 -14.69
C HIS A 162 1.61 4.74 -13.69
N ILE A 163 0.82 3.79 -14.19
CA ILE A 163 -0.05 2.92 -13.41
C ILE A 163 0.25 1.48 -13.80
N VAL A 164 0.57 0.64 -12.79
CA VAL A 164 0.86 -0.78 -12.97
C VAL A 164 -0.01 -1.61 -12.04
N GLY A 165 -1.05 -2.22 -12.59
CA GLY A 165 -1.91 -3.16 -11.85
C GLY A 165 -1.46 -4.61 -12.03
N LEU A 166 -1.02 -5.25 -10.97
CA LEU A 166 -0.70 -6.68 -10.94
C LEU A 166 -1.93 -7.45 -10.46
N SER A 167 -2.51 -8.28 -11.31
CA SER A 167 -3.76 -9.01 -10.99
C SER A 167 -4.86 -8.09 -10.43
N GLY A 168 -4.89 -6.84 -10.91
CA GLY A 168 -5.90 -5.86 -10.57
C GLY A 168 -7.21 -6.10 -11.31
N PHE A 169 -8.24 -5.39 -10.88
CA PHE A 169 -9.58 -5.40 -11.50
C PHE A 169 -10.21 -4.00 -11.38
N VAL A 170 -11.21 -3.72 -12.18
CA VAL A 170 -11.96 -2.46 -12.22
C VAL A 170 -13.44 -2.70 -11.94
#